data_5c9bafcdfca5b063a747e48402d878cb
#
_entry.id   5c9bafcdfca5b063a747e48402d878cb
#
_cell.length_a   1.000
_cell.length_b   1.000
_cell.length_c   1.000
_cell.angle_alpha   90.00
_cell.angle_beta   90.00
_cell.angle_gamma   90.00
#
_symmetry.space_group_name_H-M   'P 1'
#
loop_
_entity.id
_entity.type
_entity.pdbx_description
1 polymer ?
#
loop_
_entity_poly.entity_id
_entity_poly.type
_entity_poly.pdbx_seq_one_letter_code
_entity_poly.pdbx_strand_id
1 'polypeptide(L)'
;MIYQLFYQEVFPLNAAVIPACNEEAGITNVLDNLSQLDALDIIIPVLNGCTDHTRQRALAHAAASKFALIEYPLPLGIDVPRSWGAACALKLQADAILFVDGDLQGEFSSCLYELLREVAEKNCDLALTNCYPYIGYRSETAKAVSFYREQLNRKLGLFSSIGLATPSHGPHCVSRRLLETVGTDCLSVPPLMLAKAAQANLHIRVATRLTNHQWASRQRGDIHNQKIADTIIGDCIAARQYFCNQPVTREENGIQYLGYRTLPVSAEIT
;
A
#
# COMPACT_ATOMS: atom_id res chain seq x y z
N MET A 1 43.33 13.55 25.29
CA MET A 1 43.00 12.97 23.98
C MET A 1 41.49 13.02 23.84
N ILE A 2 40.99 14.07 23.16
CA ILE A 2 39.56 14.32 23.03
C ILE A 2 39.11 13.52 21.81
N TYR A 3 38.31 12.48 22.02
CA TYR A 3 37.61 11.78 20.93
C TYR A 3 36.48 12.69 20.45
N GLN A 4 36.70 13.33 19.32
CA GLN A 4 35.64 14.00 18.57
C GLN A 4 34.79 12.88 17.95
N LEU A 5 33.64 12.58 18.57
CA LEU A 5 32.58 11.79 17.98
C LEU A 5 32.06 12.57 16.76
N PHE A 6 32.45 12.16 15.58
CA PHE A 6 31.78 12.59 14.36
C PHE A 6 30.36 12.03 14.41
N TYR A 7 29.39 12.86 14.80
CA TYR A 7 28.00 12.62 14.46
C TYR A 7 27.93 12.74 12.95
N GLN A 8 27.90 11.61 12.22
CA GLN A 8 27.40 11.60 10.87
C GLN A 8 25.91 11.99 10.99
N GLU A 9 25.56 13.14 10.47
CA GLU A 9 24.15 13.49 10.26
C GLU A 9 23.58 12.43 9.31
N VAL A 10 22.80 11.51 9.85
CA VAL A 10 22.04 10.53 9.05
C VAL A 10 20.84 11.31 8.55
N PHE A 11 20.89 11.76 7.31
CA PHE A 11 19.73 12.35 6.67
C PHE A 11 18.64 11.29 6.52
N PRO A 12 17.37 11.62 6.83
CA PRO A 12 16.28 10.69 6.66
C PRO A 12 16.17 10.26 5.19
N LEU A 13 16.08 8.95 4.94
CA LEU A 13 15.98 8.40 3.60
C LEU A 13 14.52 8.03 3.32
N ASN A 14 14.00 8.54 2.21
CA ASN A 14 12.63 8.30 1.78
C ASN A 14 12.60 7.40 0.55
N ALA A 15 11.76 6.36 0.58
CA ALA A 15 11.62 5.40 -0.50
C ALA A 15 10.18 5.36 -1.04
N ALA A 16 10.04 4.97 -2.32
CA ALA A 16 8.74 4.63 -2.90
C ALA A 16 8.77 3.21 -3.44
N VAL A 17 7.79 2.38 -3.06
CA VAL A 17 7.58 1.02 -3.57
C VAL A 17 6.48 1.05 -4.62
N ILE A 18 6.77 0.50 -5.81
CA ILE A 18 5.82 0.41 -6.92
C ILE A 18 5.58 -1.06 -7.25
N PRO A 19 4.53 -1.70 -6.71
CA PRO A 19 4.10 -3.00 -7.18
C PRO A 19 3.57 -2.88 -8.61
N ALA A 20 4.09 -3.68 -9.54
CA ALA A 20 3.68 -3.65 -10.94
C ALA A 20 3.59 -5.05 -11.54
N CYS A 21 2.49 -5.32 -12.25
CA CYS A 21 2.26 -6.56 -12.99
C CYS A 21 1.53 -6.23 -14.30
N ASN A 22 2.27 -6.16 -15.42
CA ASN A 22 1.76 -5.77 -16.72
C ASN A 22 1.13 -4.37 -16.73
N GLU A 23 1.90 -3.37 -16.30
CA GLU A 23 1.48 -1.98 -16.16
C GLU A 23 2.20 -1.05 -17.18
N GLU A 24 2.47 -1.53 -18.39
CA GLU A 24 3.16 -0.74 -19.41
C GLU A 24 2.45 0.59 -19.74
N ALA A 25 1.12 0.66 -19.57
CA ALA A 25 0.35 1.87 -19.83
C ALA A 25 0.43 2.91 -18.70
N GLY A 26 0.67 2.49 -17.44
CA GLY A 26 0.64 3.35 -16.25
C GLY A 26 1.99 3.69 -15.66
N ILE A 27 2.97 2.77 -15.77
CA ILE A 27 4.25 2.85 -15.05
C ILE A 27 5.00 4.17 -15.28
N THR A 28 5.01 4.69 -16.50
CA THR A 28 5.67 5.97 -16.84
C THR A 28 5.02 7.13 -16.10
N ASN A 29 3.67 7.18 -16.10
CA ASN A 29 2.93 8.23 -15.38
C ASN A 29 3.19 8.19 -13.86
N VAL A 30 3.30 7.01 -13.27
CA VAL A 30 3.64 6.86 -11.85
C VAL A 30 5.05 7.39 -11.58
N LEU A 31 6.02 7.07 -12.43
CA LEU A 31 7.39 7.55 -12.32
C LEU A 31 7.50 9.06 -12.53
N ASP A 32 6.72 9.64 -13.46
CA ASP A 32 6.64 11.09 -13.66
C ASP A 32 6.17 11.81 -12.39
N ASN A 33 5.10 11.30 -11.74
CA ASN A 33 4.59 11.86 -10.49
C ASN A 33 5.61 11.74 -9.35
N LEU A 34 6.27 10.60 -9.20
CA LEU A 34 7.30 10.38 -8.18
C LEU A 34 8.54 11.26 -8.40
N SER A 35 8.90 11.52 -9.66
CA SER A 35 10.05 12.36 -10.01
C SER A 35 9.88 13.83 -9.61
N GLN A 36 8.65 14.27 -9.34
CA GLN A 36 8.37 15.62 -8.84
C GLN A 36 8.62 15.77 -7.32
N LEU A 37 8.92 14.69 -6.62
CA LEU A 37 9.21 14.70 -5.18
C LEU A 37 10.72 14.82 -4.96
N ASP A 38 11.21 16.03 -4.69
CA ASP A 38 12.64 16.26 -4.41
C ASP A 38 13.13 15.46 -3.19
N ALA A 39 12.26 15.28 -2.20
CA ALA A 39 12.55 14.54 -0.98
C ALA A 39 12.59 13.02 -1.16
N LEU A 40 12.34 12.49 -2.35
CA LEU A 40 12.36 11.05 -2.63
C LEU A 40 13.76 10.61 -3.08
N ASP A 41 14.40 9.73 -2.31
CA ASP A 41 15.76 9.28 -2.54
C ASP A 41 15.83 8.02 -3.38
N ILE A 42 14.95 7.04 -3.10
CA ILE A 42 14.97 5.70 -3.71
C ILE A 42 13.59 5.34 -4.24
N ILE A 43 13.57 4.72 -5.41
CA ILE A 43 12.37 4.11 -5.99
C ILE A 43 12.60 2.60 -6.10
N ILE A 44 11.65 1.81 -5.61
CA ILE A 44 11.71 0.35 -5.58
C ILE A 44 10.60 -0.23 -6.45
N PRO A 45 10.78 -0.31 -7.77
CA PRO A 45 9.85 -1.03 -8.62
C PRO A 45 9.94 -2.53 -8.30
N VAL A 46 8.79 -3.15 -8.03
CA VAL A 46 8.68 -4.59 -7.79
C VAL A 46 7.89 -5.19 -8.95
N LEU A 47 8.61 -5.69 -9.94
CA LEU A 47 8.05 -6.29 -11.15
C LEU A 47 7.62 -7.72 -10.86
N ASN A 48 6.32 -7.96 -10.88
CA ASN A 48 5.68 -9.18 -10.40
C ASN A 48 5.17 -10.03 -11.58
N GLY A 49 6.08 -10.75 -12.26
CA GLY A 49 5.74 -11.61 -13.40
C GLY A 49 5.27 -10.81 -14.61
N CYS A 50 5.92 -9.68 -14.91
CA CYS A 50 5.60 -8.87 -16.09
C CYS A 50 5.98 -9.59 -17.39
N THR A 51 5.04 -9.62 -18.33
CA THR A 51 5.21 -10.22 -19.67
C THR A 51 5.07 -9.19 -20.80
N ASP A 52 4.70 -7.95 -20.44
CA ASP A 52 4.59 -6.80 -21.33
C ASP A 52 5.85 -5.89 -21.29
N HIS A 53 5.76 -4.67 -21.79
CA HIS A 53 6.86 -3.71 -21.83
C HIS A 53 7.05 -2.90 -20.52
N THR A 54 6.41 -3.28 -19.40
CA THR A 54 6.52 -2.57 -18.11
C THR A 54 7.98 -2.37 -17.70
N ARG A 55 8.78 -3.44 -17.75
CA ARG A 55 10.22 -3.39 -17.40
C ARG A 55 10.99 -2.43 -18.27
N GLN A 56 10.79 -2.51 -19.59
CA GLN A 56 11.50 -1.68 -20.54
C GLN A 56 11.19 -0.19 -20.34
N ARG A 57 9.88 0.14 -20.15
CA ARG A 57 9.43 1.51 -19.91
C ARG A 57 9.96 2.06 -18.59
N ALA A 58 9.95 1.27 -17.53
CA ALA A 58 10.51 1.66 -16.24
C ALA A 58 11.99 1.98 -16.34
N LEU A 59 12.79 1.09 -16.95
CA LEU A 59 14.24 1.27 -17.07
C LEU A 59 14.66 2.39 -18.06
N ALA A 60 13.80 2.73 -19.01
CA ALA A 60 14.03 3.85 -19.92
C ALA A 60 13.71 5.22 -19.30
N HIS A 61 13.06 5.25 -18.15
CA HIS A 61 12.68 6.49 -17.47
C HIS A 61 13.88 7.17 -16.80
N ALA A 62 13.90 8.50 -16.77
CA ALA A 62 15.00 9.27 -16.16
C ALA A 62 15.20 8.96 -14.66
N ALA A 63 14.14 8.60 -13.94
CA ALA A 63 14.19 8.19 -12.53
C ALA A 63 14.91 6.84 -12.30
N ALA A 64 15.26 6.10 -13.35
CA ALA A 64 15.91 4.78 -13.19
C ALA A 64 17.27 4.85 -12.45
N SER A 65 17.91 6.01 -12.40
CA SER A 65 19.12 6.24 -11.60
C SER A 65 18.88 6.11 -10.08
N LYS A 66 17.62 6.23 -9.61
CA LYS A 66 17.21 6.07 -8.22
C LYS A 66 16.67 4.66 -7.91
N PHE A 67 16.74 3.71 -8.85
CA PHE A 67 16.07 2.41 -8.69
C PHE A 67 16.85 1.41 -7.83
N ALA A 68 16.11 0.76 -6.91
CA ALA A 68 16.43 -0.53 -6.34
C ALA A 68 15.42 -1.56 -6.88
N LEU A 69 15.65 -2.04 -8.11
CA LEU A 69 14.71 -2.90 -8.83
C LEU A 69 14.62 -4.30 -8.22
N ILE A 70 13.40 -4.78 -8.01
CA ILE A 70 13.09 -6.17 -7.67
C ILE A 70 12.28 -6.77 -8.82
N GLU A 71 12.66 -7.96 -9.27
CA GLU A 71 11.99 -8.64 -10.38
C GLU A 71 11.75 -10.11 -10.06
N TYR A 72 10.52 -10.55 -10.27
CA TYR A 72 10.11 -11.95 -10.17
C TYR A 72 9.64 -12.46 -11.54
N PRO A 73 10.07 -13.64 -11.94
CA PRO A 73 9.68 -14.20 -13.25
C PRO A 73 8.22 -14.66 -13.32
N LEU A 74 7.61 -14.95 -12.16
CA LEU A 74 6.23 -15.41 -12.03
C LEU A 74 5.45 -14.53 -11.03
N PRO A 75 4.14 -14.34 -11.25
CA PRO A 75 3.31 -13.57 -10.33
C PRO A 75 3.23 -14.22 -8.94
N LEU A 76 3.56 -13.46 -7.89
CA LEU A 76 3.53 -13.90 -6.48
C LEU A 76 2.16 -13.68 -5.81
N GLY A 77 1.25 -12.98 -6.47
CA GLY A 77 -0.03 -12.54 -5.93
C GLY A 77 -0.16 -11.02 -5.95
N ILE A 78 -1.35 -10.50 -5.61
CA ILE A 78 -1.68 -9.10 -5.86
C ILE A 78 -0.94 -8.12 -4.94
N ASP A 79 -0.82 -8.42 -3.64
CA ASP A 79 -0.22 -7.52 -2.64
C ASP A 79 1.15 -7.99 -2.14
N VAL A 80 1.60 -9.20 -2.49
CA VAL A 80 2.90 -9.76 -2.10
C VAL A 80 4.07 -8.84 -2.50
N PRO A 81 4.06 -8.18 -3.67
CA PRO A 81 5.11 -7.23 -4.03
C PRO A 81 5.31 -6.08 -3.05
N ARG A 82 4.25 -5.64 -2.33
CA ARG A 82 4.37 -4.60 -1.30
C ARG A 82 5.24 -5.06 -0.14
N SER A 83 5.06 -6.30 0.30
CA SER A 83 5.88 -6.90 1.38
C SER A 83 7.36 -6.97 1.00
N TRP A 84 7.68 -7.41 -0.21
CA TRP A 84 9.06 -7.47 -0.69
C TRP A 84 9.69 -6.09 -0.86
N GLY A 85 8.93 -5.13 -1.40
CA GLY A 85 9.38 -3.74 -1.51
C GLY A 85 9.65 -3.12 -0.13
N ALA A 86 8.77 -3.36 0.84
CA ALA A 86 8.94 -2.92 2.23
C ALA A 86 10.20 -3.53 2.88
N ALA A 87 10.44 -4.83 2.69
CA ALA A 87 11.63 -5.49 3.21
C ALA A 87 12.93 -4.93 2.57
N CYS A 88 12.89 -4.59 1.29
CA CYS A 88 13.99 -3.91 0.61
C CYS A 88 14.21 -2.50 1.18
N ALA A 89 13.15 -1.71 1.34
CA ALA A 89 13.22 -0.36 1.91
C ALA A 89 13.82 -0.37 3.32
N LEU A 90 13.43 -1.33 4.18
CA LEU A 90 14.04 -1.49 5.51
C LEU A 90 15.53 -1.83 5.44
N LYS A 91 15.95 -2.71 4.53
CA LYS A 91 17.37 -3.03 4.33
C LYS A 91 18.18 -1.81 3.88
N LEU A 92 17.56 -0.93 3.10
CA LEU A 92 18.14 0.33 2.65
C LEU A 92 18.05 1.44 3.69
N GLN A 93 17.51 1.15 4.88
CA GLN A 93 17.37 2.09 5.99
C GLN A 93 16.43 3.26 5.67
N ALA A 94 15.38 3.04 4.85
CA ALA A 94 14.39 4.08 4.58
C ALA A 94 13.56 4.39 5.83
N ASP A 95 13.31 5.69 6.09
CA ASP A 95 12.55 6.19 7.26
C ASP A 95 11.07 6.36 6.96
N ALA A 96 10.76 6.81 5.73
CA ALA A 96 9.40 6.91 5.21
C ALA A 96 9.30 6.16 3.88
N ILE A 97 8.25 5.34 3.73
CA ILE A 97 8.06 4.48 2.58
C ILE A 97 6.68 4.72 1.97
N LEU A 98 6.65 5.30 0.77
CA LEU A 98 5.45 5.44 -0.06
C LEU A 98 5.14 4.13 -0.77
N PHE A 99 3.86 3.79 -0.87
CA PHE A 99 3.34 2.71 -1.72
C PHE A 99 2.43 3.31 -2.77
N VAL A 100 2.75 3.05 -4.04
CA VAL A 100 2.05 3.63 -5.20
C VAL A 100 1.85 2.54 -6.24
N ASP A 101 0.60 2.23 -6.59
CA ASP A 101 0.32 1.20 -7.58
C ASP A 101 0.78 1.61 -8.98
N GLY A 102 1.35 0.67 -9.74
CA GLY A 102 1.98 0.92 -11.05
C GLY A 102 0.99 1.24 -12.18
N ASP A 103 -0.33 1.09 -11.94
CA ASP A 103 -1.40 1.34 -12.92
C ASP A 103 -2.05 2.72 -12.80
N LEU A 104 -1.61 3.56 -11.86
CA LEU A 104 -2.19 4.87 -11.64
C LEU A 104 -1.89 5.84 -12.78
N GLN A 105 -2.90 6.58 -13.19
CA GLN A 105 -2.84 7.60 -14.23
C GLN A 105 -3.37 8.93 -13.70
N GLY A 106 -2.89 10.04 -14.27
CA GLY A 106 -3.30 11.40 -13.89
C GLY A 106 -2.25 12.12 -13.04
N GLU A 107 -2.64 13.26 -12.50
CA GLU A 107 -1.77 14.13 -11.72
C GLU A 107 -2.06 13.96 -10.23
N PHE A 108 -1.14 13.33 -9.50
CA PHE A 108 -1.28 13.05 -8.06
C PHE A 108 0.00 13.27 -7.25
N SER A 109 1.00 13.92 -7.84
CA SER A 109 2.27 14.23 -7.16
C SER A 109 2.09 15.02 -5.86
N SER A 110 1.17 16.00 -5.84
CA SER A 110 0.84 16.74 -4.62
C SER A 110 0.32 15.83 -3.49
N CYS A 111 -0.46 14.82 -3.86
CA CYS A 111 -0.97 13.82 -2.94
C CYS A 111 0.16 12.96 -2.34
N LEU A 112 1.10 12.54 -3.18
CA LEU A 112 2.29 11.79 -2.75
C LEU A 112 3.16 12.63 -1.81
N TYR A 113 3.34 13.91 -2.12
CA TYR A 113 4.07 14.85 -1.28
C TYR A 113 3.43 14.97 0.11
N GLU A 114 2.10 15.14 0.18
CA GLU A 114 1.38 15.23 1.47
C GLU A 114 1.52 13.95 2.31
N LEU A 115 1.43 12.77 1.68
CA LEU A 115 1.62 11.49 2.35
C LEU A 115 3.03 11.35 2.92
N LEU A 116 4.05 11.65 2.10
CA LEU A 116 5.45 11.58 2.50
C LEU A 116 5.74 12.54 3.66
N ARG A 117 5.30 13.80 3.53
CA ARG A 117 5.48 14.84 4.55
C ARG A 117 4.83 14.46 5.88
N GLU A 118 3.64 13.86 5.84
CA GLU A 118 2.92 13.46 7.06
C GLU A 118 3.72 12.43 7.87
N VAL A 119 4.41 11.50 7.20
CA VAL A 119 5.25 10.50 7.86
C VAL A 119 6.61 11.07 8.21
N ALA A 120 7.30 11.71 7.26
CA ALA A 120 8.68 12.14 7.44
C ALA A 120 8.83 13.31 8.45
N GLU A 121 7.83 14.21 8.52
CA GLU A 121 7.94 15.44 9.31
C GLU A 121 6.99 15.51 10.52
N LYS A 122 5.86 14.75 10.50
CA LYS A 122 4.80 14.92 11.49
C LYS A 122 4.58 13.73 12.41
N ASN A 123 5.54 12.80 12.44
CA ASN A 123 5.52 11.61 13.30
C ASN A 123 4.25 10.75 13.15
N CYS A 124 3.72 10.66 11.92
CA CYS A 124 2.66 9.73 11.55
C CYS A 124 3.26 8.39 11.16
N ASP A 125 2.65 7.27 11.58
CA ASP A 125 3.15 5.94 11.23
C ASP A 125 2.50 5.37 9.98
N LEU A 126 1.23 5.73 9.74
CA LEU A 126 0.46 5.33 8.57
C LEU A 126 -0.35 6.51 8.06
N ALA A 127 0.12 7.13 6.99
CA ALA A 127 -0.57 8.17 6.27
C ALA A 127 -1.38 7.56 5.11
N LEU A 128 -2.69 7.74 5.12
CA LEU A 128 -3.65 7.18 4.18
C LEU A 128 -4.18 8.24 3.22
N THR A 129 -4.59 7.79 2.04
CA THR A 129 -5.38 8.57 1.09
C THR A 129 -6.87 8.29 1.28
N ASN A 130 -7.69 9.33 1.39
CA ASN A 130 -9.12 9.19 1.26
C ASN A 130 -9.53 9.26 -0.21
N CYS A 131 -9.83 8.11 -0.79
CA CYS A 131 -10.34 7.98 -2.17
C CYS A 131 -11.87 8.08 -2.26
N TYR A 132 -12.54 8.35 -1.14
CA TYR A 132 -14.01 8.46 -1.04
C TYR A 132 -14.44 9.81 -0.44
N PRO A 133 -13.92 10.95 -0.94
CA PRO A 133 -14.28 12.25 -0.39
C PRO A 133 -15.77 12.57 -0.56
N TYR A 134 -16.40 11.94 -1.56
CA TYR A 134 -17.84 12.03 -1.83
C TYR A 134 -18.40 10.61 -2.03
N ILE A 135 -19.41 10.24 -1.24
CA ILE A 135 -20.13 8.96 -1.40
C ILE A 135 -21.07 9.11 -2.59
N GLY A 136 -20.62 8.76 -3.78
CA GLY A 136 -21.47 8.61 -4.97
C GLY A 136 -22.06 7.20 -5.06
N TYR A 137 -23.17 7.03 -5.75
CA TYR A 137 -23.73 5.72 -6.03
C TYR A 137 -22.78 4.95 -6.95
N ARG A 138 -22.23 3.86 -6.42
CA ARG A 138 -21.31 2.95 -7.09
C ARG A 138 -22.01 1.63 -7.36
N SER A 139 -21.36 0.74 -8.12
CA SER A 139 -21.84 -0.64 -8.30
C SER A 139 -22.10 -1.35 -6.97
N GLU A 140 -22.92 -2.39 -6.98
CA GLU A 140 -23.18 -3.22 -5.77
C GLU A 140 -21.89 -3.80 -5.18
N THR A 141 -20.95 -4.19 -6.04
CA THR A 141 -19.60 -4.64 -5.63
C THR A 141 -18.85 -3.55 -4.85
N ALA A 142 -18.88 -2.30 -5.33
CA ALA A 142 -18.23 -1.19 -4.63
C ALA A 142 -18.91 -0.84 -3.29
N LYS A 143 -20.23 -1.01 -3.21
CA LYS A 143 -20.98 -0.87 -1.95
C LYS A 143 -20.58 -1.93 -0.94
N ALA A 144 -20.50 -3.20 -1.38
CA ALA A 144 -20.07 -4.31 -0.54
C ALA A 144 -18.64 -4.08 0.02
N VAL A 145 -17.68 -3.73 -0.84
CA VAL A 145 -16.31 -3.40 -0.42
C VAL A 145 -16.31 -2.27 0.61
N SER A 146 -17.08 -1.19 0.35
CA SER A 146 -17.17 -0.04 1.27
C SER A 146 -17.76 -0.44 2.62
N PHE A 147 -18.78 -1.30 2.63
CA PHE A 147 -19.37 -1.83 3.85
C PHE A 147 -18.34 -2.59 4.71
N TYR A 148 -17.55 -3.49 4.13
CA TYR A 148 -16.56 -4.26 4.88
C TYR A 148 -15.39 -3.40 5.38
N ARG A 149 -14.98 -2.36 4.63
CA ARG A 149 -14.02 -1.35 5.11
C ARG A 149 -14.56 -0.57 6.30
N GLU A 150 -15.83 -0.15 6.23
CA GLU A 150 -16.50 0.52 7.35
C GLU A 150 -16.54 -0.37 8.59
N GLN A 151 -16.98 -1.64 8.45
CA GLN A 151 -17.03 -2.60 9.55
C GLN A 151 -15.65 -2.81 10.19
N LEU A 152 -14.60 -2.94 9.40
CA LEU A 152 -13.23 -3.02 9.89
C LEU A 152 -12.86 -1.75 10.67
N ASN A 153 -12.98 -0.57 10.05
CA ASN A 153 -12.52 0.69 10.65
C ASN A 153 -13.32 1.04 11.91
N ARG A 154 -14.60 0.71 11.97
CA ARG A 154 -15.41 0.81 13.21
C ARG A 154 -14.90 -0.13 14.29
N LYS A 155 -14.59 -1.38 13.94
CA LYS A 155 -14.07 -2.36 14.91
C LYS A 155 -12.71 -1.96 15.47
N LEU A 156 -11.86 -1.35 14.65
CA LEU A 156 -10.57 -0.81 15.07
C LEU A 156 -10.67 0.49 15.88
N GLY A 157 -11.85 1.10 15.99
CA GLY A 157 -12.04 2.42 16.63
C GLY A 157 -11.57 3.59 15.78
N LEU A 158 -11.27 3.37 14.50
CA LEU A 158 -10.66 4.36 13.61
C LEU A 158 -11.66 5.08 12.69
N PHE A 159 -12.91 4.63 12.60
CA PHE A 159 -13.84 5.14 11.59
C PHE A 159 -14.07 6.65 11.67
N SER A 160 -14.10 7.24 12.87
CA SER A 160 -14.25 8.68 13.04
C SER A 160 -13.08 9.50 12.50
N SER A 161 -11.87 8.93 12.46
CA SER A 161 -10.64 9.61 12.02
C SER A 161 -10.28 9.32 10.56
N ILE A 162 -10.52 8.10 10.07
CA ILE A 162 -10.09 7.70 8.72
C ILE A 162 -11.25 7.36 7.76
N GLY A 163 -12.51 7.30 8.24
CA GLY A 163 -13.66 6.95 7.41
C GLY A 163 -13.51 5.60 6.74
N LEU A 164 -13.63 5.56 5.41
CA LEU A 164 -13.46 4.36 4.57
C LEU A 164 -12.01 4.15 4.06
N ALA A 165 -11.08 5.02 4.43
CA ALA A 165 -9.70 4.89 3.97
C ALA A 165 -9.05 3.63 4.54
N THR A 166 -8.30 2.91 3.70
CA THR A 166 -7.53 1.71 4.05
C THR A 166 -6.30 1.62 3.16
N PRO A 167 -5.22 0.95 3.57
CA PRO A 167 -4.02 0.80 2.74
C PRO A 167 -4.24 -0.01 1.46
N SER A 168 -5.39 -0.66 1.31
CA SER A 168 -5.74 -1.42 0.09
C SER A 168 -6.35 -0.55 -1.01
N HIS A 169 -6.36 0.78 -0.88
CA HIS A 169 -6.94 1.66 -1.90
C HIS A 169 -6.27 3.03 -1.91
N GLY A 170 -5.61 3.31 -3.01
CA GLY A 170 -4.84 4.52 -3.24
C GLY A 170 -3.45 4.49 -2.60
N PRO A 171 -2.60 5.46 -2.95
CA PRO A 171 -1.28 5.62 -2.37
C PRO A 171 -1.36 5.79 -0.85
N HIS A 172 -0.35 5.30 -0.15
CA HIS A 172 -0.20 5.49 1.30
C HIS A 172 1.28 5.52 1.66
N CYS A 173 1.61 6.08 2.82
CA CYS A 173 2.98 6.13 3.32
C CYS A 173 3.05 5.52 4.71
N VAL A 174 4.12 4.79 4.99
CA VAL A 174 4.38 4.18 6.30
C VAL A 174 5.73 4.61 6.85
N SER A 175 5.85 4.69 8.18
CA SER A 175 7.13 4.90 8.85
C SER A 175 7.93 3.60 8.95
N ARG A 176 9.26 3.70 9.08
CA ARG A 176 10.13 2.58 9.48
C ARG A 176 9.60 1.93 10.76
N ARG A 177 9.24 2.74 11.75
CA ARG A 177 8.70 2.26 13.03
C ARG A 177 7.50 1.35 12.85
N LEU A 178 6.59 1.67 11.94
CA LEU A 178 5.45 0.80 11.63
C LEU A 178 5.96 -0.56 11.13
N LEU A 179 6.83 -0.59 10.13
CA LEU A 179 7.31 -1.85 9.54
C LEU A 179 8.08 -2.72 10.56
N GLU A 180 8.89 -2.09 11.42
CA GLU A 180 9.61 -2.78 12.50
C GLU A 180 8.65 -3.32 13.57
N THR A 181 7.53 -2.63 13.82
CA THR A 181 6.55 -3.03 14.84
C THR A 181 5.64 -4.16 14.37
N VAL A 182 5.12 -4.08 13.12
CA VAL A 182 4.09 -5.03 12.65
C VAL A 182 4.62 -6.10 11.70
N GLY A 183 5.88 -5.96 11.25
CA GLY A 183 6.52 -6.81 10.25
C GLY A 183 6.11 -6.47 8.80
N THR A 184 7.00 -6.75 7.85
CA THR A 184 6.75 -6.46 6.43
C THR A 184 5.75 -7.41 5.79
N ASP A 185 5.64 -8.64 6.29
CA ASP A 185 4.79 -9.69 5.72
C ASP A 185 3.30 -9.32 5.72
N CYS A 186 2.86 -8.52 6.72
CA CYS A 186 1.47 -8.09 6.80
C CYS A 186 1.06 -7.12 5.68
N LEU A 187 2.01 -6.53 4.93
CA LEU A 187 1.71 -5.69 3.77
C LEU A 187 1.16 -6.51 2.60
N SER A 188 1.38 -7.83 2.59
CA SER A 188 0.71 -8.72 1.64
C SER A 188 -0.80 -8.82 1.89
N VAL A 189 -1.29 -8.35 3.07
CA VAL A 189 -2.70 -8.22 3.44
C VAL A 189 -2.92 -6.83 4.03
N PRO A 190 -3.07 -5.77 3.21
CA PRO A 190 -3.04 -4.38 3.69
C PRO A 190 -4.02 -4.05 4.83
N PRO A 191 -5.27 -4.59 4.87
CA PRO A 191 -6.15 -4.44 6.02
C PRO A 191 -5.61 -5.06 7.32
N LEU A 192 -4.81 -6.14 7.24
CA LEU A 192 -4.18 -6.74 8.41
C LEU A 192 -3.06 -5.85 8.96
N MET A 193 -2.28 -5.20 8.08
CA MET A 193 -1.32 -4.18 8.50
C MET A 193 -2.02 -3.06 9.29
N LEU A 194 -3.17 -2.57 8.80
CA LEU A 194 -3.97 -1.55 9.49
C LEU A 194 -4.42 -2.03 10.87
N ALA A 195 -4.90 -3.28 10.98
CA ALA A 195 -5.34 -3.86 12.26
C ALA A 195 -4.19 -4.01 13.25
N LYS A 196 -3.02 -4.48 12.81
CA LYS A 196 -1.81 -4.59 13.64
C LYS A 196 -1.33 -3.21 14.10
N ALA A 197 -1.31 -2.22 13.20
CA ALA A 197 -0.93 -0.85 13.52
C ALA A 197 -1.86 -0.23 14.57
N ALA A 198 -3.17 -0.45 14.44
CA ALA A 198 -4.17 -0.01 15.43
C ALA A 198 -3.97 -0.70 16.79
N GLN A 199 -3.71 -2.00 16.82
CA GLN A 199 -3.46 -2.77 18.04
C GLN A 199 -2.16 -2.31 18.74
N ALA A 200 -1.17 -1.90 17.99
CA ALA A 200 0.09 -1.33 18.51
C ALA A 200 -0.02 0.15 18.89
N ASN A 201 -1.20 0.77 18.78
CA ASN A 201 -1.44 2.20 19.05
C ASN A 201 -0.53 3.13 18.21
N LEU A 202 -0.22 2.76 16.98
CA LEU A 202 0.54 3.60 16.06
C LEU A 202 -0.33 4.77 15.55
N HIS A 203 0.30 5.87 15.16
CA HIS A 203 -0.38 7.05 14.65
C HIS A 203 -0.86 6.84 13.22
N ILE A 204 -2.18 6.74 13.03
CA ILE A 204 -2.84 6.50 11.74
C ILE A 204 -3.70 7.70 11.37
N ARG A 205 -3.50 8.27 10.17
CA ARG A 205 -4.22 9.46 9.71
C ARG A 205 -4.56 9.39 8.22
N VAL A 206 -5.61 10.10 7.84
CA VAL A 206 -5.82 10.49 6.44
C VAL A 206 -5.02 11.77 6.22
N ALA A 207 -3.98 11.68 5.40
CA ALA A 207 -3.11 12.81 5.07
C ALA A 207 -3.64 13.59 3.86
N THR A 208 -4.28 12.91 2.92
CA THR A 208 -4.68 13.52 1.66
C THR A 208 -5.96 12.91 1.10
N ARG A 209 -6.48 13.52 0.03
CA ARG A 209 -7.70 13.08 -0.66
C ARG A 209 -7.45 13.05 -2.16
N LEU A 210 -7.86 11.96 -2.80
CA LEU A 210 -7.87 11.84 -4.26
C LEU A 210 -9.31 11.69 -4.75
N THR A 211 -9.69 12.53 -5.70
CA THR A 211 -10.98 12.43 -6.38
C THR A 211 -10.83 11.61 -7.67
N ASN A 212 -11.90 10.99 -8.16
CA ASN A 212 -11.89 10.23 -9.41
C ASN A 212 -11.51 11.07 -10.66
N HIS A 213 -11.44 12.40 -10.56
CA HIS A 213 -10.98 13.29 -11.63
C HIS A 213 -9.45 13.48 -11.63
N GLN A 214 -8.78 13.17 -10.52
CA GLN A 214 -7.33 13.37 -10.36
C GLN A 214 -6.54 12.11 -10.71
N TRP A 215 -7.18 10.95 -10.61
CA TRP A 215 -6.53 9.68 -10.90
C TRP A 215 -7.52 8.66 -11.48
N ALA A 216 -6.99 7.76 -12.28
CA ALA A 216 -7.71 6.60 -12.79
C ALA A 216 -6.79 5.38 -12.67
N SER A 217 -7.36 4.21 -12.48
CA SER A 217 -6.67 2.95 -12.71
C SER A 217 -7.19 2.31 -13.99
N ARG A 218 -6.40 1.44 -14.59
CA ARG A 218 -6.80 0.71 -15.79
C ARG A 218 -8.10 -0.06 -15.54
N GLN A 219 -9.08 0.14 -16.41
CA GLN A 219 -10.29 -0.67 -16.37
C GLN A 219 -9.96 -2.11 -16.78
N ARG A 220 -10.29 -3.05 -15.91
CA ARG A 220 -10.14 -4.49 -16.11
C ARG A 220 -11.54 -5.13 -16.17
N GLY A 221 -11.65 -6.31 -16.78
CA GLY A 221 -12.96 -6.95 -16.97
C GLY A 221 -13.67 -7.33 -15.66
N ASP A 222 -14.98 -7.59 -15.74
CA ASP A 222 -15.85 -7.84 -14.58
C ASP A 222 -15.37 -8.99 -13.67
N ILE A 223 -14.82 -10.06 -14.23
CA ILE A 223 -14.27 -11.19 -13.47
C ILE A 223 -13.09 -10.72 -12.60
N HIS A 224 -12.21 -9.88 -13.14
CA HIS A 224 -11.10 -9.32 -12.38
C HIS A 224 -11.63 -8.42 -11.25
N ASN A 225 -12.58 -7.53 -11.56
CA ASN A 225 -13.17 -6.61 -10.58
C ASN A 225 -13.84 -7.37 -9.42
N GLN A 226 -14.56 -8.48 -9.73
CA GLN A 226 -15.15 -9.32 -8.71
C GLN A 226 -14.08 -10.01 -7.83
N LYS A 227 -13.02 -10.56 -8.43
CA LYS A 227 -11.93 -11.17 -7.67
C LYS A 227 -11.19 -10.16 -6.79
N ILE A 228 -10.98 -8.92 -7.25
CA ILE A 228 -10.42 -7.85 -6.43
C ILE A 228 -11.33 -7.54 -5.24
N ALA A 229 -12.64 -7.41 -5.48
CA ALA A 229 -13.61 -7.15 -4.43
C ALA A 229 -13.60 -8.27 -3.36
N ASP A 230 -13.64 -9.53 -3.79
CA ASP A 230 -13.58 -10.68 -2.87
C ASP A 230 -12.26 -10.71 -2.09
N THR A 231 -11.13 -10.34 -2.74
CA THR A 231 -9.85 -10.22 -2.05
C THR A 231 -9.92 -9.17 -0.94
N ILE A 232 -10.41 -7.96 -1.24
CA ILE A 232 -10.49 -6.86 -0.29
C ILE A 232 -11.48 -7.18 0.85
N ILE A 233 -12.63 -7.75 0.53
CA ILE A 233 -13.63 -8.16 1.53
C ILE A 233 -13.04 -9.20 2.48
N GLY A 234 -12.46 -10.27 1.93
CA GLY A 234 -11.82 -11.31 2.73
C GLY A 234 -10.67 -10.81 3.57
N ASP A 235 -9.85 -9.86 3.05
CA ASP A 235 -8.78 -9.23 3.81
C ASP A 235 -9.32 -8.37 4.96
N CYS A 236 -10.44 -7.65 4.77
CA CYS A 236 -11.10 -6.90 5.84
C CYS A 236 -11.69 -7.83 6.92
N ILE A 237 -12.29 -8.95 6.52
CA ILE A 237 -12.80 -9.97 7.44
C ILE A 237 -11.63 -10.57 8.25
N ALA A 238 -10.57 -11.00 7.58
CA ALA A 238 -9.37 -11.56 8.20
C ALA A 238 -8.74 -10.59 9.22
N ALA A 239 -8.60 -9.33 8.85
CA ALA A 239 -8.06 -8.28 9.73
C ALA A 239 -8.94 -8.05 10.96
N ARG A 240 -10.26 -8.08 10.80
CA ARG A 240 -11.22 -7.95 11.91
C ARG A 240 -11.19 -9.18 12.83
N GLN A 241 -11.12 -10.39 12.26
CA GLN A 241 -10.98 -11.64 13.01
C GLN A 241 -9.68 -11.63 13.82
N TYR A 242 -8.56 -11.26 13.20
CA TYR A 242 -7.26 -11.09 13.88
C TYR A 242 -7.37 -10.13 15.08
N PHE A 243 -7.91 -8.93 14.86
CA PHE A 243 -8.04 -7.91 15.89
C PHE A 243 -8.91 -8.37 17.08
N CYS A 244 -9.86 -9.28 16.82
CA CYS A 244 -10.73 -9.87 17.86
C CYS A 244 -10.15 -11.15 18.50
N ASN A 245 -8.92 -11.56 18.17
CA ASN A 245 -8.32 -12.83 18.59
C ASN A 245 -9.18 -14.05 18.18
N GLN A 246 -9.82 -13.98 17.00
CA GLN A 246 -10.59 -15.07 16.41
C GLN A 246 -9.77 -15.81 15.34
N PRO A 247 -10.12 -17.07 15.02
CA PRO A 247 -9.51 -17.78 13.89
C PRO A 247 -9.67 -16.99 12.59
N VAL A 248 -8.57 -16.85 11.84
CA VAL A 248 -8.54 -16.09 10.57
C VAL A 248 -8.98 -17.01 9.43
N THR A 249 -10.21 -16.90 8.98
CA THR A 249 -10.83 -17.79 7.99
C THR A 249 -11.16 -17.11 6.66
N ARG A 250 -11.27 -15.76 6.63
CA ARG A 250 -11.80 -14.99 5.50
C ARG A 250 -13.26 -15.35 5.15
N GLU A 251 -13.98 -15.93 6.10
CA GLU A 251 -15.36 -16.36 5.95
C GLU A 251 -16.29 -15.52 6.85
N GLU A 252 -17.44 -15.18 6.32
CA GLU A 252 -18.52 -14.55 7.05
C GLU A 252 -19.88 -15.01 6.50
N ASN A 253 -20.81 -15.38 7.39
CA ASN A 253 -22.17 -15.86 7.06
C ASN A 253 -22.17 -17.05 6.08
N GLY A 254 -21.21 -17.98 6.20
CA GLY A 254 -21.08 -19.16 5.34
C GLY A 254 -20.52 -18.85 3.94
N ILE A 255 -20.08 -17.63 3.68
CA ILE A 255 -19.45 -17.23 2.42
C ILE A 255 -17.96 -17.00 2.64
N GLN A 256 -17.13 -17.68 1.84
CA GLN A 256 -15.70 -17.54 1.86
C GLN A 256 -15.22 -16.60 0.74
N TYR A 257 -14.49 -15.54 1.12
CA TYR A 257 -14.01 -14.49 0.21
C TYR A 257 -12.52 -14.71 -0.09
N LEU A 258 -12.22 -15.45 -1.14
CA LEU A 258 -10.83 -15.75 -1.53
C LEU A 258 -10.25 -14.76 -2.53
N GLY A 259 -11.01 -14.46 -3.59
CA GLY A 259 -10.56 -13.59 -4.68
C GLY A 259 -9.30 -14.11 -5.36
N TYR A 260 -8.19 -13.39 -5.21
CA TYR A 260 -6.88 -13.78 -5.69
C TYR A 260 -6.04 -14.57 -4.68
N ARG A 261 -6.55 -14.82 -3.49
CA ARG A 261 -5.87 -15.65 -2.48
C ARG A 261 -6.15 -17.11 -2.76
N THR A 262 -5.14 -17.96 -2.73
CA THR A 262 -5.31 -19.42 -2.71
C THR A 262 -5.44 -19.88 -1.25
N LEU A 263 -6.31 -20.89 -0.98
CA LEU A 263 -6.31 -21.57 0.31
C LEU A 263 -5.22 -22.65 0.34
N PRO A 264 -4.69 -22.95 1.50
CA PRO A 264 -4.64 -22.11 2.70
C PRO A 264 -3.28 -21.45 2.81
N VAL A 265 -3.21 -20.19 3.11
CA VAL A 265 -2.13 -19.83 3.96
C VAL A 265 -2.55 -20.38 5.33
N SER A 266 -2.21 -21.64 5.61
CA SER A 266 -2.04 -22.09 6.99
C SER A 266 -0.94 -21.19 7.53
N ALA A 267 -1.34 -20.02 7.99
CA ALA A 267 -0.47 -19.13 8.67
C ALA A 267 -0.19 -19.80 10.01
N GLU A 268 0.93 -20.44 10.11
CA GLU A 268 1.72 -20.31 11.29
C GLU A 268 2.08 -18.83 11.41
N ILE A 269 1.08 -18.01 11.76
CA ILE A 269 1.28 -16.69 12.33
C ILE A 269 1.38 -16.97 13.82
N THR A 270 2.54 -17.50 14.24
CA THR A 270 3.01 -17.46 15.61
C THR A 270 3.53 -16.07 15.93
#